data_4e5109bf0377f5bb2f0675a66d309d7a
#
_entry.id   4e5109bf0377f5bb2f0675a66d309d7a
#
_cell.length_a   1.000
_cell.length_b   1.000
_cell.length_c   1.000
_cell.angle_alpha   90.00
_cell.angle_beta   90.00
_cell.angle_gamma   90.00
#
_symmetry.space_group_name_H-M   'P 1'
#
loop_
_entity.id
_entity.type
_entity.pdbx_description
1 polymer ?
#
loop_
_entity_poly.entity_id
_entity_poly.type
_entity_poly.pdbx_seq_one_letter_code
_entity_poly.pdbx_strand_id
1 'polypeptide(L)'
;MWSLTPEERADSVQRLVANICALAHAQGLELSAEDAAVAAATFEKKAYIAAEVAARTTTGDRPVSETTSAYARKLGELAVQFIKDGAKLEGASTALAAATGLVDFLDLAGSRDFLTADMAEEILAPMLAPGSAVNKIRFSTKSFGRDAAAVASRAIEALSHLLMEADISDVIAGRPEDEALDVLRVLSLALSGAPRLTALNLSDNALGEKGIRACEAVLAGKAALESLSLQNVGLSVHACRATAELLTDPSRLRRLHLFNNMSGDEGAGHIAGMLARASQLEDLRFASSRVGPVGGILLAKSLLSGARLVRLDLSDNPLTAEVAPELAKALALQPTLRALNLNDTSLGPDGVVEVCRTLLQSYRNTDGAPRQQLEELGLALNEVDPAAARAVAALVASHASSLRVLNLRENELGDRGAITLSRALAVLAEPRSVDLVGNQIRRAGAVAVAKALVSKDSLGLLALDENTISENGLDQLVGVMESAGKLAALGPLEENMEEDTDDEDESEEGSDDFGLADLLARFSVA
;
A
#
# COMPACT_ATOMS: atom_id res chain seq x y z
N MET A 1 29.29 -23.83 22.08
CA MET A 1 27.99 -23.13 21.90
C MET A 1 28.29 -21.64 21.97
N TRP A 2 27.89 -20.86 20.96
CA TRP A 2 28.14 -19.42 20.98
C TRP A 2 27.16 -18.74 21.94
N SER A 3 27.66 -17.82 22.76
CA SER A 3 26.87 -16.97 23.64
C SER A 3 27.69 -15.73 24.00
N LEU A 4 27.03 -14.61 24.23
CA LEU A 4 27.62 -13.40 24.80
C LEU A 4 27.17 -13.26 26.25
N THR A 5 28.06 -12.79 27.10
CA THR A 5 27.73 -12.46 28.48
C THR A 5 26.80 -11.25 28.57
N PRO A 6 26.05 -11.07 29.68
CA PRO A 6 25.23 -9.87 29.88
C PRO A 6 26.02 -8.57 29.76
N GLU A 7 27.29 -8.56 30.19
CA GLU A 7 28.17 -7.39 30.11
C GLU A 7 28.56 -7.07 28.65
N GLU A 8 28.95 -8.08 27.86
CA GLU A 8 29.25 -7.91 26.41
C GLU A 8 28.03 -7.43 25.62
N ARG A 9 26.86 -7.89 25.98
CA ARG A 9 25.59 -7.45 25.37
C ARG A 9 25.27 -6.00 25.73
N ALA A 10 25.46 -5.61 27.01
CA ALA A 10 25.26 -4.23 27.46
C ALA A 10 26.25 -3.26 26.78
N ASP A 11 27.51 -3.65 26.62
CA ASP A 11 28.52 -2.87 25.88
C ASP A 11 28.14 -2.72 24.41
N SER A 12 27.63 -3.79 23.78
CA SER A 12 27.13 -3.74 22.41
C SER A 12 25.96 -2.76 22.25
N VAL A 13 25.00 -2.73 23.18
CA VAL A 13 23.89 -1.77 23.22
C VAL A 13 24.42 -0.35 23.33
N GLN A 14 25.35 -0.09 24.25
CA GLN A 14 25.89 1.26 24.47
C GLN A 14 26.62 1.81 23.23
N ARG A 15 27.42 0.98 22.56
CA ARG A 15 28.05 1.35 21.27
C ARG A 15 27.03 1.58 20.16
N LEU A 16 25.98 0.78 20.14
CA LEU A 16 24.92 0.92 19.13
C LEU A 16 24.14 2.22 19.32
N VAL A 17 23.86 2.64 20.56
CA VAL A 17 23.25 3.96 20.87
C VAL A 17 24.07 5.09 20.26
N ALA A 18 25.38 5.09 20.53
CA ALA A 18 26.28 6.12 20.01
C ALA A 18 26.27 6.17 18.47
N ASN A 19 26.29 4.98 17.83
CA ASN A 19 26.25 4.87 16.38
C ASN A 19 24.92 5.34 15.78
N ILE A 20 23.79 4.99 16.39
CA ILE A 20 22.46 5.41 15.96
C ILE A 20 22.32 6.95 16.08
N CYS A 21 22.75 7.54 17.20
CA CYS A 21 22.73 8.99 17.36
C CYS A 21 23.63 9.70 16.33
N ALA A 22 24.82 9.17 16.07
CA ALA A 22 25.73 9.74 15.08
C ALA A 22 25.16 9.66 13.65
N LEU A 23 24.56 8.52 13.29
CA LEU A 23 23.91 8.32 11.98
C LEU A 23 22.68 9.22 11.81
N ALA A 24 21.84 9.34 12.85
CA ALA A 24 20.66 10.21 12.84
C ALA A 24 21.09 11.68 12.63
N HIS A 25 22.08 12.13 13.38
CA HIS A 25 22.62 13.49 13.25
C HIS A 25 23.19 13.74 11.84
N ALA A 26 23.93 12.80 11.27
CA ALA A 26 24.48 12.89 9.92
C ALA A 26 23.42 12.97 8.82
N GLN A 27 22.21 12.44 9.08
CA GLN A 27 21.07 12.48 8.17
C GLN A 27 20.09 13.64 8.49
N GLY A 28 20.43 14.53 9.44
CA GLY A 28 19.57 15.65 9.84
C GLY A 28 18.28 15.23 10.55
N LEU A 29 18.25 14.02 11.15
CA LEU A 29 17.12 13.52 11.89
C LEU A 29 17.23 13.92 13.37
N GLU A 30 16.14 14.43 13.94
CA GLU A 30 16.03 14.66 15.39
C GLU A 30 15.67 13.33 16.08
N LEU A 31 16.62 12.76 16.81
CA LEU A 31 16.45 11.54 17.60
C LEU A 31 16.95 11.78 19.03
N SER A 32 16.07 11.54 20.02
CA SER A 32 16.48 11.64 21.41
C SER A 32 17.43 10.50 21.80
N ALA A 33 18.31 10.75 22.77
CA ALA A 33 19.20 9.71 23.30
C ALA A 33 18.41 8.54 23.93
N GLU A 34 17.23 8.80 24.43
CA GLU A 34 16.32 7.81 25.01
C GLU A 34 15.71 6.92 23.92
N ASP A 35 15.23 7.49 22.82
CA ASP A 35 14.72 6.72 21.67
C ASP A 35 15.84 5.89 21.02
N ALA A 36 17.04 6.45 20.90
CA ALA A 36 18.20 5.72 20.41
C ALA A 36 18.56 4.53 21.32
N ALA A 37 18.45 4.67 22.64
CA ALA A 37 18.69 3.59 23.60
C ALA A 37 17.64 2.47 23.49
N VAL A 38 16.38 2.81 23.31
CA VAL A 38 15.29 1.85 23.10
C VAL A 38 15.48 1.10 21.78
N ALA A 39 15.82 1.82 20.70
CA ALA A 39 16.14 1.21 19.42
C ALA A 39 17.31 0.22 19.52
N ALA A 40 18.42 0.65 20.15
CA ALA A 40 19.61 -0.15 20.30
C ALA A 40 19.36 -1.44 21.10
N ALA A 41 18.62 -1.37 22.22
CA ALA A 41 18.26 -2.53 23.02
C ALA A 41 17.38 -3.52 22.24
N THR A 42 16.44 -3.00 21.46
CA THR A 42 15.57 -3.81 20.59
C THR A 42 16.36 -4.52 19.49
N PHE A 43 17.27 -3.82 18.84
CA PHE A 43 18.10 -4.37 17.75
C PHE A 43 19.10 -5.39 18.28
N GLU A 44 19.69 -5.14 19.45
CA GLU A 44 20.59 -6.10 20.10
C GLU A 44 19.86 -7.42 20.37
N LYS A 45 18.67 -7.36 20.95
CA LYS A 45 17.88 -8.56 21.23
C LYS A 45 17.55 -9.34 19.96
N LYS A 46 17.12 -8.66 18.89
CA LYS A 46 16.83 -9.30 17.59
C LYS A 46 18.08 -9.93 16.96
N ALA A 47 19.21 -9.24 16.99
CA ALA A 47 20.46 -9.74 16.43
C ALA A 47 21.02 -10.92 17.24
N TYR A 48 20.89 -10.88 18.56
CA TYR A 48 21.34 -11.97 19.45
C TYR A 48 20.54 -13.25 19.21
N ILE A 49 19.21 -13.17 19.17
CA ILE A 49 18.34 -14.31 18.88
C ILE A 49 18.65 -14.90 17.49
N ALA A 50 18.81 -14.07 16.47
CA ALA A 50 19.14 -14.52 15.13
C ALA A 50 20.49 -15.26 15.07
N ALA A 51 21.51 -14.75 15.78
CA ALA A 51 22.83 -15.38 15.87
C ALA A 51 22.78 -16.70 16.66
N GLU A 52 22.03 -16.74 17.75
CA GLU A 52 21.87 -17.95 18.58
C GLU A 52 21.14 -19.05 17.78
N VAL A 53 20.07 -18.73 17.06
CA VAL A 53 19.36 -19.68 16.20
C VAL A 53 20.28 -20.19 15.09
N ALA A 54 21.02 -19.30 14.42
CA ALA A 54 21.97 -19.70 13.37
C ALA A 54 23.08 -20.62 13.93
N ALA A 55 23.55 -20.39 15.15
CA ALA A 55 24.53 -21.24 15.80
C ALA A 55 24.01 -22.65 16.17
N ARG A 56 22.69 -22.78 16.42
CA ARG A 56 22.04 -24.06 16.75
C ARG A 56 21.64 -24.88 15.53
N THR A 57 21.32 -24.24 14.41
CA THR A 57 20.75 -24.90 13.22
C THR A 57 21.82 -25.38 12.21
N THR A 58 23.06 -24.96 12.38
CA THR A 58 24.15 -25.37 11.48
C THR A 58 24.76 -26.69 11.95
N THR A 59 24.57 -27.74 11.17
CA THR A 59 25.25 -29.04 11.33
C THR A 59 26.72 -28.93 10.87
N GLY A 60 27.59 -28.50 11.75
CA GLY A 60 29.04 -28.35 11.54
C GLY A 60 29.63 -27.33 12.48
N ASP A 61 30.94 -27.52 12.85
CA ASP A 61 31.65 -26.58 13.70
C ASP A 61 31.84 -25.23 12.99
N ARG A 62 30.90 -24.32 13.16
CA ARG A 62 31.11 -22.92 12.78
C ARG A 62 32.05 -22.25 13.80
N PRO A 63 33.11 -21.56 13.34
CA PRO A 63 33.97 -20.81 14.25
C PRO A 63 33.13 -19.74 15.00
N VAL A 64 33.38 -19.61 16.30
CA VAL A 64 32.75 -18.60 17.16
C VAL A 64 32.86 -17.18 16.54
N SER A 65 33.99 -16.90 15.87
CA SER A 65 34.25 -15.63 15.17
C SER A 65 33.24 -15.35 14.03
N GLU A 66 32.78 -16.38 13.35
CA GLU A 66 31.83 -16.23 12.23
C GLU A 66 30.42 -15.88 12.73
N THR A 67 29.99 -16.49 13.83
CA THR A 67 28.71 -16.16 14.46
C THR A 67 28.76 -14.77 15.11
N THR A 68 29.88 -14.37 15.72
CA THR A 68 30.06 -13.02 16.26
C THR A 68 30.05 -11.97 15.13
N SER A 69 30.67 -12.27 13.99
CA SER A 69 30.62 -11.38 12.81
C SER A 69 29.22 -11.25 12.22
N ALA A 70 28.44 -12.34 12.19
CA ALA A 70 27.05 -12.32 11.75
C ALA A 70 26.16 -11.50 12.69
N TYR A 71 26.36 -11.62 14.00
CA TYR A 71 25.71 -10.80 15.01
C TYR A 71 25.99 -9.30 14.82
N ALA A 72 27.27 -8.93 14.70
CA ALA A 72 27.67 -7.54 14.50
C ALA A 72 27.13 -6.95 13.18
N ARG A 73 27.13 -7.75 12.11
CA ARG A 73 26.54 -7.34 10.82
C ARG A 73 25.05 -7.07 10.96
N LYS A 74 24.31 -7.96 11.62
CA LYS A 74 22.87 -7.81 11.83
C LYS A 74 22.53 -6.57 12.65
N LEU A 75 23.33 -6.23 13.66
CA LEU A 75 23.18 -4.97 14.40
C LEU A 75 23.34 -3.76 13.49
N GLY A 76 24.37 -3.75 12.64
CA GLY A 76 24.61 -2.66 11.67
C GLY A 76 23.47 -2.52 10.67
N GLU A 77 22.98 -3.63 10.11
CA GLU A 77 21.84 -3.64 9.18
C GLU A 77 20.59 -3.01 9.81
N LEU A 78 20.24 -3.42 11.03
CA LEU A 78 19.06 -2.90 11.73
C LEU A 78 19.20 -1.41 12.05
N ALA A 79 20.37 -0.95 12.45
CA ALA A 79 20.62 0.47 12.72
C ALA A 79 20.52 1.33 11.44
N VAL A 80 21.11 0.87 10.35
CA VAL A 80 21.06 1.58 9.06
C VAL A 80 19.62 1.62 8.53
N GLN A 81 18.88 0.52 8.62
CA GLN A 81 17.50 0.46 8.20
C GLN A 81 16.63 1.43 9.02
N PHE A 82 16.77 1.44 10.33
CA PHE A 82 16.07 2.36 11.22
C PHE A 82 16.28 3.83 10.85
N ILE A 83 17.50 4.22 10.51
CA ILE A 83 17.82 5.58 10.07
C ILE A 83 17.20 5.88 8.70
N LYS A 84 17.24 4.92 7.75
CA LYS A 84 16.59 5.05 6.44
C LYS A 84 15.07 5.23 6.56
N ASP A 85 14.46 4.59 7.53
CA ASP A 85 13.01 4.69 7.82
C ASP A 85 12.66 5.96 8.62
N GLY A 86 13.58 6.94 8.66
CA GLY A 86 13.39 8.25 9.30
C GLY A 86 13.48 8.22 10.82
N ALA A 87 14.22 7.27 11.39
CA ALA A 87 14.42 7.07 12.83
C ALA A 87 13.10 6.91 13.62
N LYS A 88 12.07 6.43 12.96
CA LYS A 88 10.77 6.11 13.58
C LYS A 88 10.85 4.70 14.14
N LEU A 89 10.81 4.57 15.45
CA LEU A 89 10.51 3.28 16.09
C LEU A 89 9.07 2.92 15.68
N GLU A 90 8.90 1.93 14.82
CA GLU A 90 7.61 1.24 14.73
C GLU A 90 7.38 0.62 16.12
N GLY A 91 6.47 1.22 16.89
CA GLY A 91 6.22 0.83 18.28
C GLY A 91 6.72 1.82 19.35
N ALA A 92 7.00 3.09 19.02
CA ALA A 92 7.32 4.13 20.03
C ALA A 92 6.20 4.29 21.11
N SER A 93 4.98 3.85 20.81
CA SER A 93 3.90 3.64 21.77
C SER A 93 4.28 2.66 22.90
N THR A 94 5.08 1.63 22.60
CA THR A 94 5.51 0.62 23.61
C THR A 94 6.54 1.13 24.61
N ALA A 95 7.38 2.11 24.25
CA ALA A 95 8.40 2.64 25.16
C ALA A 95 7.79 3.60 26.20
N LEU A 96 6.83 4.44 25.78
CA LEU A 96 6.07 5.30 26.70
C LEU A 96 5.15 4.45 27.60
N ALA A 97 4.59 3.35 27.06
CA ALA A 97 3.79 2.40 27.81
C ALA A 97 4.64 1.58 28.83
N ALA A 98 5.88 1.26 28.51
CA ALA A 98 6.80 0.60 29.47
C ALA A 98 7.15 1.53 30.65
N ALA A 99 7.20 2.84 30.45
CA ALA A 99 7.41 3.82 31.51
C ALA A 99 6.16 4.03 32.37
N THR A 100 4.94 3.79 31.83
CA THR A 100 3.66 3.89 32.54
C THR A 100 3.10 2.53 33.00
N GLY A 101 3.70 1.42 32.59
CA GLY A 101 3.27 0.05 32.92
C GLY A 101 1.99 -0.40 32.23
N LEU A 102 1.44 0.37 31.28
CA LEU A 102 0.20 0.05 30.57
C LEU A 102 0.48 -0.11 29.06
N VAL A 103 0.53 -1.34 28.57
CA VAL A 103 0.59 -1.67 27.15
C VAL A 103 -0.84 -1.59 26.57
N ASP A 104 -1.08 -0.72 25.62
CA ASP A 104 -2.37 -0.57 24.91
C ASP A 104 -2.44 -1.38 23.61
N PHE A 105 -1.29 -1.80 23.07
CA PHE A 105 -1.17 -2.60 21.84
C PHE A 105 -0.29 -3.84 22.09
N LEU A 106 -0.87 -5.03 21.90
CA LEU A 106 -0.11 -6.28 21.88
C LEU A 106 0.17 -6.66 20.43
N ASP A 107 1.43 -6.55 20.01
CA ASP A 107 1.92 -6.95 18.70
C ASP A 107 2.77 -8.21 18.79
N LEU A 108 2.29 -9.31 18.20
CA LEU A 108 2.98 -10.60 18.12
C LEU A 108 3.57 -10.86 16.72
N ALA A 109 3.40 -9.96 15.76
CA ALA A 109 3.90 -10.16 14.40
C ALA A 109 5.43 -10.36 14.38
N GLY A 110 5.92 -11.17 13.44
CA GLY A 110 7.36 -11.48 13.31
C GLY A 110 7.60 -12.88 12.76
N SER A 111 8.39 -13.70 13.46
CA SER A 111 8.60 -15.10 13.05
C SER A 111 7.30 -15.90 13.08
N ARG A 112 7.14 -16.80 12.11
CA ARG A 112 5.99 -17.73 12.14
C ARG A 112 6.23 -18.84 13.15
N ASP A 113 5.41 -18.86 14.19
CA ASP A 113 5.46 -19.88 15.23
C ASP A 113 4.15 -20.67 15.26
N PHE A 114 4.29 -22.00 15.41
CA PHE A 114 3.15 -22.90 15.61
C PHE A 114 2.85 -22.96 17.12
N LEU A 115 1.82 -22.24 17.55
CA LEU A 115 1.54 -22.07 18.96
C LEU A 115 0.88 -23.31 19.58
N THR A 116 1.41 -23.72 20.73
CA THR A 116 0.76 -24.60 21.70
C THR A 116 0.04 -23.78 22.77
N ALA A 117 -0.74 -24.43 23.65
CA ALA A 117 -1.38 -23.75 24.77
C ALA A 117 -0.37 -23.02 25.67
N ASP A 118 0.73 -23.69 26.04
CA ASP A 118 1.76 -23.12 26.94
C ASP A 118 2.43 -21.89 26.32
N MET A 119 2.77 -21.95 25.03
CA MET A 119 3.32 -20.79 24.31
C MET A 119 2.31 -19.63 24.24
N ALA A 120 1.05 -19.94 24.03
CA ALA A 120 -0.02 -18.94 24.00
C ALA A 120 -0.23 -18.28 25.37
N GLU A 121 -0.20 -19.06 26.47
CA GLU A 121 -0.25 -18.50 27.84
C GLU A 121 0.90 -17.52 28.10
N GLU A 122 2.12 -17.85 27.65
CA GLU A 122 3.28 -16.98 27.83
C GLU A 122 3.17 -15.66 27.04
N ILE A 123 2.89 -15.74 25.72
CA ILE A 123 2.88 -14.54 24.86
C ILE A 123 1.64 -13.67 25.08
N LEU A 124 0.53 -14.23 25.54
CA LEU A 124 -0.71 -13.51 25.85
C LEU A 124 -0.82 -13.07 27.31
N ALA A 125 0.16 -13.39 28.15
CA ALA A 125 0.20 -12.96 29.55
C ALA A 125 -0.07 -11.46 29.76
N PRO A 126 0.41 -10.54 28.90
CA PRO A 126 0.10 -9.11 29.04
C PRO A 126 -1.41 -8.78 28.94
N MET A 127 -2.18 -9.56 28.14
CA MET A 127 -3.63 -9.39 28.06
C MET A 127 -4.36 -9.90 29.30
N LEU A 128 -3.83 -10.95 29.92
CA LEU A 128 -4.42 -11.61 31.09
C LEU A 128 -3.99 -10.96 32.41
N ALA A 129 -3.04 -10.03 32.37
CA ALA A 129 -2.55 -9.34 33.55
C ALA A 129 -3.65 -8.47 34.20
N PRO A 130 -3.75 -8.43 35.54
CA PRO A 130 -4.68 -7.54 36.22
C PRO A 130 -4.45 -6.07 35.84
N GLY A 131 -5.51 -5.39 35.39
CA GLY A 131 -5.43 -3.99 34.96
C GLY A 131 -4.86 -3.78 33.56
N SER A 132 -4.78 -4.82 32.72
CA SER A 132 -4.38 -4.70 31.33
C SER A 132 -5.22 -3.64 30.59
N ALA A 133 -4.55 -2.76 29.83
CA ALA A 133 -5.16 -1.68 29.05
C ALA A 133 -5.15 -2.00 27.53
N VAL A 134 -4.80 -3.22 27.14
CA VAL A 134 -4.70 -3.60 25.72
C VAL A 134 -6.05 -3.42 25.05
N ASN A 135 -6.08 -2.55 24.03
CA ASN A 135 -7.24 -2.27 23.21
C ASN A 135 -7.00 -2.55 21.72
N LYS A 136 -5.77 -2.92 21.35
CA LYS A 136 -5.37 -3.35 20.01
C LYS A 136 -4.55 -4.63 20.09
N ILE A 137 -4.85 -5.57 19.21
CA ILE A 137 -4.10 -6.83 19.10
C ILE A 137 -3.67 -7.08 17.65
N ARG A 138 -2.46 -7.63 17.49
CA ARG A 138 -1.97 -8.19 16.23
C ARG A 138 -1.36 -9.56 16.50
N PHE A 139 -2.07 -10.60 16.07
CA PHE A 139 -1.63 -11.99 16.17
C PHE A 139 -1.00 -12.51 14.88
N SER A 140 -0.88 -11.63 13.90
CA SER A 140 -0.35 -11.95 12.57
C SER A 140 0.93 -12.79 12.64
N THR A 141 1.05 -13.75 11.72
CA THR A 141 2.16 -14.71 11.61
C THR A 141 2.27 -15.76 12.73
N LYS A 142 1.31 -15.82 13.65
CA LYS A 142 1.25 -16.85 14.69
C LYS A 142 0.21 -17.92 14.34
N SER A 143 0.65 -19.14 14.03
CA SER A 143 -0.24 -20.25 13.69
C SER A 143 -0.81 -20.88 14.97
N PHE A 144 -2.08 -20.61 15.26
CA PHE A 144 -2.78 -21.15 16.43
C PHE A 144 -3.27 -22.58 16.19
N GLY A 145 -2.99 -23.49 17.14
CA GLY A 145 -3.71 -24.73 17.26
C GLY A 145 -5.00 -24.53 18.06
N ARG A 146 -5.87 -25.57 18.13
CA ARG A 146 -7.11 -25.50 18.91
C ARG A 146 -6.91 -25.07 20.35
N ASP A 147 -5.90 -25.64 21.01
CA ASP A 147 -5.60 -25.35 22.41
C ASP A 147 -5.09 -23.92 22.60
N ALA A 148 -4.20 -23.45 21.71
CA ALA A 148 -3.73 -22.07 21.71
C ALA A 148 -4.84 -21.06 21.43
N ALA A 149 -5.77 -21.39 20.54
CA ALA A 149 -6.96 -20.56 20.25
C ALA A 149 -7.88 -20.45 21.47
N ALA A 150 -8.02 -21.50 22.27
CA ALA A 150 -8.79 -21.45 23.51
C ALA A 150 -8.15 -20.50 24.55
N VAL A 151 -6.82 -20.43 24.61
CA VAL A 151 -6.10 -19.45 25.44
C VAL A 151 -6.34 -18.03 24.92
N ALA A 152 -6.21 -17.82 23.59
CA ALA A 152 -6.44 -16.53 22.97
C ALA A 152 -7.89 -16.05 23.16
N SER A 153 -8.88 -16.94 23.08
CA SER A 153 -10.30 -16.64 23.35
C SER A 153 -10.47 -16.04 24.75
N ARG A 154 -9.93 -16.69 25.78
CA ARG A 154 -9.99 -16.17 27.16
C ARG A 154 -9.34 -14.79 27.31
N ALA A 155 -8.20 -14.58 26.64
CA ALA A 155 -7.50 -13.31 26.69
C ALA A 155 -8.30 -12.19 25.99
N ILE A 156 -8.91 -12.49 24.83
CA ILE A 156 -9.77 -11.56 24.09
C ILE A 156 -11.03 -11.24 24.90
N GLU A 157 -11.68 -12.24 25.48
CA GLU A 157 -12.90 -12.08 26.29
C GLU A 157 -12.66 -11.22 27.53
N ALA A 158 -11.52 -11.39 28.20
CA ALA A 158 -11.13 -10.58 29.36
C ALA A 158 -11.04 -9.08 29.03
N LEU A 159 -10.65 -8.74 27.80
CA LEU A 159 -10.46 -7.37 27.31
C LEU A 159 -11.55 -6.92 26.33
N SER A 160 -12.61 -7.70 26.13
CA SER A 160 -13.65 -7.41 25.12
C SER A 160 -14.22 -6.00 25.23
N HIS A 161 -14.37 -5.47 26.43
CA HIS A 161 -14.88 -4.13 26.70
C HIS A 161 -13.92 -2.98 26.28
N LEU A 162 -12.62 -3.27 26.08
CA LEU A 162 -11.60 -2.33 25.67
C LEU A 162 -11.26 -2.45 24.18
N LEU A 163 -11.34 -3.65 23.61
CA LEU A 163 -10.80 -4.00 22.31
C LEU A 163 -11.44 -3.19 21.17
N MET A 164 -10.60 -2.47 20.42
CA MET A 164 -11.00 -1.61 19.30
C MET A 164 -10.49 -2.12 17.95
N GLU A 165 -9.31 -2.73 17.92
CA GLU A 165 -8.68 -3.22 16.70
C GLU A 165 -8.16 -4.65 16.90
N ALA A 166 -8.46 -5.53 15.96
CA ALA A 166 -7.99 -6.90 15.95
C ALA A 166 -7.42 -7.27 14.57
N ASP A 167 -6.13 -7.55 14.56
CA ASP A 167 -5.44 -8.15 13.42
C ASP A 167 -5.17 -9.63 13.74
N ILE A 168 -5.97 -10.51 13.11
CA ILE A 168 -5.81 -11.95 13.16
C ILE A 168 -5.51 -12.49 11.74
N SER A 169 -4.69 -11.75 11.00
CA SER A 169 -4.19 -12.20 9.70
C SER A 169 -3.14 -13.30 9.86
N ASP A 170 -3.08 -14.24 8.91
CA ASP A 170 -2.09 -15.33 8.88
C ASP A 170 -2.00 -16.15 10.20
N VAL A 171 -3.16 -16.45 10.83
CA VAL A 171 -3.20 -17.13 12.13
C VAL A 171 -3.49 -18.64 12.04
N ILE A 172 -3.76 -19.17 10.85
CA ILE A 172 -4.07 -20.59 10.64
C ILE A 172 -3.13 -21.28 9.64
N ALA A 173 -2.06 -20.61 9.23
CA ALA A 173 -1.14 -21.15 8.23
C ALA A 173 -0.56 -22.52 8.64
N GLY A 174 -0.58 -23.48 7.72
CA GLY A 174 -0.07 -24.84 7.93
C GLY A 174 -0.94 -25.74 8.83
N ARG A 175 -2.15 -25.30 9.23
CA ARG A 175 -3.10 -26.15 9.96
C ARG A 175 -4.00 -26.94 8.99
N PRO A 176 -4.40 -28.17 9.35
CA PRO A 176 -5.47 -28.88 8.63
C PRO A 176 -6.77 -28.06 8.60
N GLU A 177 -7.58 -28.23 7.55
CA GLU A 177 -8.80 -27.41 7.33
C GLU A 177 -9.74 -27.44 8.54
N ASP A 178 -10.00 -28.61 9.11
CA ASP A 178 -10.90 -28.77 10.25
C ASP A 178 -10.39 -28.01 11.49
N GLU A 179 -9.09 -28.12 11.78
CA GLU A 179 -8.45 -27.37 12.87
C GLU A 179 -8.49 -25.86 12.61
N ALA A 180 -8.14 -25.43 11.39
CA ALA A 180 -8.16 -24.03 10.99
C ALA A 180 -9.56 -23.40 11.16
N LEU A 181 -10.60 -24.11 10.72
CA LEU A 181 -11.99 -23.64 10.86
C LEU A 181 -12.43 -23.57 12.33
N ASP A 182 -11.98 -24.49 13.17
CA ASP A 182 -12.27 -24.45 14.61
C ASP A 182 -11.57 -23.27 15.29
N VAL A 183 -10.30 -23.01 14.96
CA VAL A 183 -9.56 -21.84 15.44
C VAL A 183 -10.27 -20.54 15.07
N LEU A 184 -10.68 -20.40 13.80
CA LEU A 184 -11.40 -19.22 13.32
C LEU A 184 -12.73 -19.02 14.05
N ARG A 185 -13.50 -20.10 14.29
CA ARG A 185 -14.76 -20.03 15.05
C ARG A 185 -14.53 -19.55 16.48
N VAL A 186 -13.52 -20.10 17.16
CA VAL A 186 -13.18 -19.74 18.54
C VAL A 186 -12.78 -18.27 18.64
N LEU A 187 -11.85 -17.82 17.79
CA LEU A 187 -11.41 -16.42 17.78
C LEU A 187 -12.55 -15.46 17.36
N SER A 188 -13.32 -15.83 16.36
CA SER A 188 -14.49 -15.06 15.90
C SER A 188 -15.54 -14.90 17.01
N LEU A 189 -15.83 -15.95 17.76
CA LEU A 189 -16.77 -15.90 18.87
C LEU A 189 -16.27 -14.96 19.98
N ALA A 190 -15.00 -15.07 20.36
CA ALA A 190 -14.42 -14.19 21.37
C ALA A 190 -14.46 -12.71 20.94
N LEU A 191 -14.09 -12.41 19.69
CA LEU A 191 -14.13 -11.05 19.13
C LEU A 191 -15.56 -10.51 18.99
N SER A 192 -16.55 -11.41 18.81
CA SER A 192 -17.96 -10.99 18.71
C SER A 192 -18.43 -10.28 19.99
N GLY A 193 -17.88 -10.64 21.14
CA GLY A 193 -18.15 -10.03 22.44
C GLY A 193 -17.55 -8.63 22.62
N ALA A 194 -16.75 -8.10 21.66
CA ALA A 194 -16.11 -6.78 21.77
C ALA A 194 -17.01 -5.68 21.16
N PRO A 195 -17.75 -4.89 21.97
CA PRO A 195 -18.69 -3.89 21.45
C PRO A 195 -18.03 -2.69 20.80
N ARG A 196 -16.74 -2.45 21.10
CA ARG A 196 -15.96 -1.32 20.58
C ARG A 196 -15.07 -1.67 19.40
N LEU A 197 -15.14 -2.93 18.91
CA LEU A 197 -14.34 -3.37 17.77
C LEU A 197 -14.77 -2.65 16.50
N THR A 198 -13.89 -1.79 15.98
CA THR A 198 -14.09 -0.98 14.78
C THR A 198 -13.19 -1.41 13.62
N ALA A 199 -12.09 -2.09 13.88
CA ALA A 199 -11.17 -2.57 12.84
C ALA A 199 -10.87 -4.06 13.00
N LEU A 200 -11.05 -4.80 11.88
CA LEU A 200 -10.79 -6.23 11.80
C LEU A 200 -9.98 -6.56 10.57
N ASN A 201 -8.85 -7.24 10.75
CA ASN A 201 -8.03 -7.79 9.69
C ASN A 201 -8.05 -9.33 9.76
N LEU A 202 -8.55 -9.97 8.69
CA LEU A 202 -8.61 -11.43 8.50
C LEU A 202 -7.73 -11.89 7.33
N SER A 203 -6.89 -11.01 6.79
CA SER A 203 -6.09 -11.25 5.59
C SER A 203 -5.15 -12.45 5.73
N ASP A 204 -4.67 -12.98 4.60
CA ASP A 204 -3.66 -14.06 4.53
C ASP A 204 -4.06 -15.38 5.22
N ASN A 205 -5.34 -15.54 5.52
CA ASN A 205 -5.91 -16.80 6.00
C ASN A 205 -6.67 -17.50 4.87
N ALA A 206 -6.30 -18.56 4.32
CA ALA A 206 -6.96 -19.23 3.20
C ALA A 206 -8.45 -19.60 3.51
N LEU A 207 -9.30 -18.56 3.70
CA LEU A 207 -10.65 -18.68 4.25
C LEU A 207 -11.60 -19.41 3.30
N GLY A 208 -11.63 -19.01 2.03
CA GLY A 208 -12.71 -19.43 1.13
C GLY A 208 -14.10 -19.18 1.74
N GLU A 209 -15.13 -19.82 1.22
CA GLU A 209 -16.49 -19.70 1.79
C GLU A 209 -16.56 -20.24 3.23
N LYS A 210 -15.95 -21.41 3.48
CA LYS A 210 -16.01 -22.07 4.79
C LYS A 210 -15.37 -21.22 5.90
N GLY A 211 -14.21 -20.59 5.61
CA GLY A 211 -13.52 -19.71 6.56
C GLY A 211 -14.30 -18.42 6.82
N ILE A 212 -14.89 -17.81 5.78
CA ILE A 212 -15.78 -16.64 5.96
C ILE A 212 -16.96 -17.01 6.87
N ARG A 213 -17.59 -18.16 6.66
CA ARG A 213 -18.67 -18.63 7.54
C ARG A 213 -18.18 -19.01 8.94
N ALA A 214 -16.96 -19.49 9.09
CA ALA A 214 -16.37 -19.71 10.41
C ALA A 214 -16.19 -18.39 11.19
N CYS A 215 -16.03 -17.26 10.49
CA CYS A 215 -15.96 -15.92 11.07
C CYS A 215 -17.35 -15.25 11.25
N GLU A 216 -18.46 -15.97 11.07
CA GLU A 216 -19.82 -15.42 11.17
C GLU A 216 -20.04 -14.61 12.46
N ALA A 217 -19.62 -15.14 13.60
CA ALA A 217 -19.87 -14.50 14.89
C ALA A 217 -19.32 -13.07 14.97
N VAL A 218 -18.15 -12.82 14.40
CA VAL A 218 -17.53 -11.47 14.41
C VAL A 218 -18.00 -10.60 13.24
N LEU A 219 -18.46 -11.17 12.12
CA LEU A 219 -18.90 -10.40 10.95
C LEU A 219 -20.38 -10.04 11.03
N ALA A 220 -21.23 -10.96 11.51
CA ALA A 220 -22.66 -10.72 11.57
C ALA A 220 -23.02 -9.71 12.68
N GLY A 221 -23.83 -8.72 12.31
CA GLY A 221 -24.35 -7.74 13.27
C GLY A 221 -23.33 -6.74 13.83
N LYS A 222 -22.09 -6.68 13.31
CA LYS A 222 -21.09 -5.69 13.73
C LYS A 222 -21.28 -4.34 13.04
N ALA A 223 -22.38 -3.66 13.36
CA ALA A 223 -22.68 -2.32 12.86
C ALA A 223 -21.65 -1.25 13.26
N ALA A 224 -20.78 -1.54 14.24
CA ALA A 224 -19.70 -0.65 14.65
C ALA A 224 -18.45 -0.75 13.75
N LEU A 225 -18.36 -1.74 12.85
CA LEU A 225 -17.17 -1.99 12.05
C LEU A 225 -16.94 -0.86 11.04
N GLU A 226 -15.77 -0.22 11.12
CA GLU A 226 -15.33 0.86 10.25
C GLU A 226 -14.25 0.41 9.26
N SER A 227 -13.49 -0.64 9.58
CA SER A 227 -12.42 -1.16 8.74
C SER A 227 -12.45 -2.68 8.69
N LEU A 228 -12.47 -3.24 7.48
CA LEU A 228 -12.38 -4.68 7.23
C LEU A 228 -11.35 -4.97 6.14
N SER A 229 -10.40 -5.86 6.45
CA SER A 229 -9.42 -6.38 5.48
C SER A 229 -9.62 -7.88 5.29
N LEU A 230 -9.79 -8.29 4.03
CA LEU A 230 -9.95 -9.65 3.53
C LEU A 230 -9.00 -9.88 2.34
N GLN A 231 -7.74 -9.44 2.46
CA GLN A 231 -6.74 -9.58 1.41
C GLN A 231 -6.24 -11.03 1.39
N ASN A 232 -6.03 -11.57 0.18
CA ASN A 232 -5.44 -12.89 0.01
C ASN A 232 -6.10 -14.00 0.84
N VAL A 233 -7.44 -14.03 0.84
CA VAL A 233 -8.21 -15.00 1.63
C VAL A 233 -8.92 -16.05 0.77
N GLY A 234 -8.70 -16.04 -0.54
CA GLY A 234 -9.41 -16.92 -1.47
C GLY A 234 -10.89 -16.56 -1.60
N LEU A 235 -11.19 -15.26 -1.69
CA LEU A 235 -12.56 -14.74 -1.80
C LEU A 235 -13.14 -15.08 -3.18
N SER A 236 -13.65 -16.30 -3.32
CA SER A 236 -14.36 -16.78 -4.51
C SER A 236 -15.77 -16.18 -4.59
N VAL A 237 -16.50 -16.46 -5.66
CA VAL A 237 -17.92 -16.06 -5.81
C VAL A 237 -18.75 -16.41 -4.57
N HIS A 238 -18.64 -17.64 -4.08
CA HIS A 238 -19.39 -18.10 -2.90
C HIS A 238 -18.94 -17.40 -1.61
N ALA A 239 -17.62 -17.14 -1.48
CA ALA A 239 -17.09 -16.41 -0.34
C ALA A 239 -17.50 -14.92 -0.37
N CYS A 240 -17.55 -14.28 -1.55
CA CYS A 240 -18.09 -12.92 -1.72
C CYS A 240 -19.57 -12.87 -1.30
N ARG A 241 -20.36 -13.85 -1.75
CA ARG A 241 -21.78 -13.95 -1.35
C ARG A 241 -21.91 -14.09 0.16
N ALA A 242 -21.18 -15.03 0.78
CA ALA A 242 -21.19 -15.20 2.23
C ALA A 242 -20.80 -13.92 2.97
N THR A 243 -19.77 -13.21 2.50
CA THR A 243 -19.33 -11.92 3.07
C THR A 243 -20.45 -10.87 3.00
N ALA A 244 -21.11 -10.74 1.85
CA ALA A 244 -22.21 -9.79 1.66
C ALA A 244 -23.46 -10.14 2.49
N GLU A 245 -23.74 -11.43 2.71
CA GLU A 245 -24.80 -11.94 3.58
C GLU A 245 -24.53 -11.65 5.05
N LEU A 246 -23.29 -11.82 5.51
CA LEU A 246 -22.91 -11.62 6.91
C LEU A 246 -22.79 -10.14 7.29
N LEU A 247 -22.28 -9.29 6.40
CA LEU A 247 -22.20 -7.84 6.61
C LEU A 247 -23.55 -7.16 6.33
N THR A 248 -24.52 -7.42 7.21
CA THR A 248 -25.90 -6.94 7.03
C THR A 248 -26.05 -5.44 7.16
N ASP A 249 -25.22 -4.79 7.97
CA ASP A 249 -25.18 -3.32 8.14
C ASP A 249 -23.76 -2.75 7.95
N PRO A 250 -23.33 -2.45 6.71
CA PRO A 250 -22.06 -1.83 6.42
C PRO A 250 -22.10 -0.29 6.48
N SER A 251 -23.13 0.32 7.07
CA SER A 251 -23.37 1.77 7.00
C SER A 251 -22.25 2.61 7.63
N ARG A 252 -21.48 2.05 8.57
CA ARG A 252 -20.32 2.69 9.20
C ARG A 252 -18.99 2.30 8.58
N LEU A 253 -18.99 1.39 7.60
CA LEU A 253 -17.76 0.91 6.96
C LEU A 253 -17.13 2.06 6.17
N ARG A 254 -15.89 2.41 6.54
CA ARG A 254 -15.06 3.45 5.93
C ARG A 254 -13.95 2.85 5.07
N ARG A 255 -13.44 1.67 5.44
CA ARG A 255 -12.37 1.00 4.72
C ARG A 255 -12.71 -0.45 4.44
N LEU A 256 -12.60 -0.84 3.17
CA LEU A 256 -12.77 -2.24 2.74
C LEU A 256 -11.64 -2.62 1.78
N HIS A 257 -10.82 -3.58 2.18
CA HIS A 257 -9.70 -4.08 1.39
C HIS A 257 -9.91 -5.55 1.02
N LEU A 258 -9.97 -5.82 -0.29
CA LEU A 258 -10.27 -7.13 -0.89
C LEU A 258 -9.20 -7.53 -1.93
N PHE A 259 -7.96 -7.14 -1.71
CA PHE A 259 -6.85 -7.34 -2.63
C PHE A 259 -6.46 -8.82 -2.78
N ASN A 260 -6.00 -9.22 -3.99
CA ASN A 260 -5.48 -10.56 -4.31
C ASN A 260 -6.47 -11.69 -3.99
N ASN A 261 -7.61 -11.67 -4.68
CA ASN A 261 -8.66 -12.66 -4.51
C ASN A 261 -9.10 -13.25 -5.86
N MET A 262 -10.12 -14.09 -5.87
CA MET A 262 -10.64 -14.76 -7.07
C MET A 262 -12.14 -14.50 -7.24
N SER A 263 -12.56 -13.25 -7.03
CA SER A 263 -13.97 -12.86 -6.97
C SER A 263 -14.68 -12.97 -8.32
N GLY A 264 -14.01 -12.56 -9.40
CA GLY A 264 -14.63 -12.47 -10.72
C GLY A 264 -15.84 -11.52 -10.75
N ASP A 265 -16.56 -11.50 -11.85
CA ASP A 265 -17.71 -10.60 -12.04
C ASP A 265 -18.87 -10.89 -11.09
N GLU A 266 -19.22 -12.16 -10.91
CA GLU A 266 -20.34 -12.56 -10.05
C GLU A 266 -20.03 -12.24 -8.58
N GLY A 267 -18.80 -12.52 -8.12
CA GLY A 267 -18.36 -12.16 -6.77
C GLY A 267 -18.36 -10.65 -6.55
N ALA A 268 -17.86 -9.89 -7.52
CA ALA A 268 -17.91 -8.42 -7.50
C ALA A 268 -19.35 -7.91 -7.42
N GLY A 269 -20.32 -8.57 -8.09
CA GLY A 269 -21.73 -8.26 -8.01
C GLY A 269 -22.32 -8.41 -6.59
N HIS A 270 -21.94 -9.47 -5.86
CA HIS A 270 -22.35 -9.65 -4.47
C HIS A 270 -21.79 -8.54 -3.57
N ILE A 271 -20.51 -8.22 -3.73
CA ILE A 271 -19.87 -7.14 -2.96
C ILE A 271 -20.47 -5.78 -3.33
N ALA A 272 -20.76 -5.50 -4.61
CA ALA A 272 -21.41 -4.27 -5.06
C ALA A 272 -22.79 -4.08 -4.39
N GLY A 273 -23.58 -5.15 -4.26
CA GLY A 273 -24.87 -5.11 -3.56
C GLY A 273 -24.73 -4.74 -2.08
N MET A 274 -23.62 -5.12 -1.43
CA MET A 274 -23.31 -4.72 -0.06
C MET A 274 -22.81 -3.25 -0.02
N LEU A 275 -21.90 -2.87 -0.93
CA LEU A 275 -21.33 -1.52 -1.00
C LEU A 275 -22.38 -0.44 -1.23
N ALA A 276 -23.46 -0.73 -1.93
CA ALA A 276 -24.58 0.21 -2.11
C ALA A 276 -25.19 0.69 -0.78
N ARG A 277 -24.92 -0.01 0.34
CA ARG A 277 -25.36 0.34 1.70
C ARG A 277 -24.25 0.96 2.55
N ALA A 278 -22.99 1.00 2.05
CA ALA A 278 -21.82 1.51 2.76
C ALA A 278 -21.64 3.02 2.51
N SER A 279 -22.55 3.84 3.00
CA SER A 279 -22.63 5.28 2.72
C SER A 279 -21.46 6.11 3.30
N GLN A 280 -20.65 5.55 4.18
CA GLN A 280 -19.47 6.20 4.76
C GLN A 280 -18.15 5.68 4.19
N LEU A 281 -18.19 4.90 3.11
CA LEU A 281 -16.98 4.32 2.51
C LEU A 281 -16.04 5.41 1.98
N GLU A 282 -14.81 5.40 2.46
CA GLU A 282 -13.74 6.35 2.13
C GLU A 282 -12.57 5.68 1.39
N ASP A 283 -12.30 4.41 1.67
CA ASP A 283 -11.16 3.67 1.14
C ASP A 283 -11.63 2.29 0.66
N LEU A 284 -11.70 2.13 -0.66
CA LEU A 284 -12.02 0.86 -1.30
C LEU A 284 -10.80 0.35 -2.07
N ARG A 285 -10.37 -0.85 -1.77
CA ARG A 285 -9.37 -1.57 -2.54
C ARG A 285 -9.93 -2.93 -2.98
N PHE A 286 -10.21 -3.05 -4.28
CA PHE A 286 -10.69 -4.28 -4.90
C PHE A 286 -9.80 -4.63 -6.09
N ALA A 287 -8.50 -4.73 -5.82
CA ALA A 287 -7.46 -4.98 -6.80
C ALA A 287 -7.15 -6.47 -6.94
N SER A 288 -6.50 -6.88 -8.05
CA SER A 288 -6.03 -8.26 -8.28
C SER A 288 -7.09 -9.32 -7.96
N SER A 289 -8.32 -9.12 -8.44
CA SER A 289 -9.47 -9.96 -8.05
C SER A 289 -10.22 -10.58 -9.23
N ARG A 290 -9.64 -10.52 -10.43
CA ARG A 290 -10.20 -11.06 -11.69
C ARG A 290 -11.57 -10.50 -12.04
N VAL A 291 -11.83 -9.25 -11.68
CA VAL A 291 -13.09 -8.58 -11.99
C VAL A 291 -13.06 -8.10 -13.44
N GLY A 292 -14.00 -8.59 -14.23
CA GLY A 292 -14.20 -8.18 -15.62
C GLY A 292 -15.17 -7.01 -15.74
N PRO A 293 -15.62 -6.71 -16.99
CA PRO A 293 -16.47 -5.55 -17.26
C PRO A 293 -17.83 -5.59 -16.56
N VAL A 294 -18.46 -6.75 -16.47
CA VAL A 294 -19.78 -6.88 -15.83
C VAL A 294 -19.70 -6.56 -14.34
N GLY A 295 -18.74 -7.15 -13.64
CA GLY A 295 -18.50 -6.88 -12.23
C GLY A 295 -18.05 -5.44 -11.96
N GLY A 296 -17.18 -4.90 -12.82
CA GLY A 296 -16.69 -3.53 -12.76
C GLY A 296 -17.82 -2.50 -12.89
N ILE A 297 -18.77 -2.72 -13.81
CA ILE A 297 -19.97 -1.88 -13.97
C ILE A 297 -20.84 -1.93 -12.70
N LEU A 298 -21.02 -3.10 -12.09
CA LEU A 298 -21.79 -3.24 -10.86
C LEU A 298 -21.12 -2.53 -9.68
N LEU A 299 -19.80 -2.65 -9.55
CA LEU A 299 -19.01 -1.92 -8.56
C LEU A 299 -19.14 -0.41 -8.76
N ALA A 300 -18.92 0.09 -9.99
CA ALA A 300 -19.06 1.50 -10.29
C ALA A 300 -20.47 2.04 -9.93
N LYS A 301 -21.53 1.32 -10.29
CA LYS A 301 -22.90 1.68 -9.95
C LYS A 301 -23.15 1.71 -8.43
N SER A 302 -22.56 0.80 -7.67
CA SER A 302 -22.72 0.79 -6.22
C SER A 302 -22.14 2.03 -5.54
N LEU A 303 -21.08 2.61 -6.12
CA LEU A 303 -20.44 3.83 -5.61
C LEU A 303 -21.26 5.10 -5.84
N LEU A 304 -22.29 5.05 -6.68
CA LEU A 304 -23.24 6.17 -6.86
C LEU A 304 -24.15 6.37 -5.63
N SER A 305 -24.23 5.40 -4.74
CA SER A 305 -25.20 5.37 -3.62
C SER A 305 -24.76 6.15 -2.38
N GLY A 306 -23.80 7.08 -2.48
CA GLY A 306 -23.43 7.98 -1.38
C GLY A 306 -22.07 7.73 -0.73
N ALA A 307 -21.24 6.83 -1.27
CA ALA A 307 -19.84 6.70 -0.87
C ALA A 307 -19.12 8.07 -0.97
N ARG A 308 -18.16 8.30 -0.08
CA ARG A 308 -17.32 9.51 -0.04
C ARG A 308 -15.86 9.12 -0.15
N LEU A 309 -15.49 8.57 -1.29
CA LEU A 309 -14.17 8.00 -1.48
C LEU A 309 -13.08 9.07 -1.36
N VAL A 310 -12.06 8.72 -0.61
CA VAL A 310 -10.75 9.37 -0.54
C VAL A 310 -9.74 8.58 -1.35
N ARG A 311 -9.87 7.24 -1.35
CA ARG A 311 -9.02 6.30 -2.10
C ARG A 311 -9.87 5.26 -2.80
N LEU A 312 -9.57 5.04 -4.09
CA LEU A 312 -10.11 3.93 -4.88
C LEU A 312 -8.96 3.21 -5.58
N ASP A 313 -8.87 1.90 -5.37
CA ASP A 313 -7.92 1.02 -6.04
C ASP A 313 -8.68 -0.17 -6.66
N LEU A 314 -8.72 -0.19 -7.99
CA LEU A 314 -9.30 -1.26 -8.81
C LEU A 314 -8.25 -1.93 -9.71
N SER A 315 -6.97 -1.71 -9.43
CA SER A 315 -5.86 -2.18 -10.27
C SER A 315 -5.83 -3.70 -10.43
N ASP A 316 -5.15 -4.15 -11.49
CA ASP A 316 -4.96 -5.58 -11.82
C ASP A 316 -6.31 -6.31 -11.90
N ASN A 317 -7.22 -5.74 -12.70
CA ASN A 317 -8.52 -6.33 -13.03
C ASN A 317 -8.86 -6.05 -14.50
N PRO A 318 -9.24 -7.05 -15.31
CA PRO A 318 -9.53 -6.85 -16.72
C PRO A 318 -10.89 -6.15 -16.94
N LEU A 319 -11.00 -4.91 -16.48
CA LEU A 319 -12.25 -4.13 -16.52
C LEU A 319 -12.70 -3.77 -17.93
N THR A 320 -11.75 -3.50 -18.82
CA THR A 320 -11.91 -3.05 -20.22
C THR A 320 -12.58 -1.67 -20.37
N ALA A 321 -12.57 -1.14 -21.58
CA ALA A 321 -13.20 0.15 -21.88
C ALA A 321 -14.72 0.19 -21.58
N GLU A 322 -15.37 -0.97 -21.50
CA GLU A 322 -16.81 -1.07 -21.23
C GLU A 322 -17.20 -0.49 -19.86
N VAL A 323 -16.30 -0.54 -18.88
CA VAL A 323 -16.54 0.00 -17.54
C VAL A 323 -16.44 1.53 -17.50
N ALA A 324 -15.68 2.13 -18.40
CA ALA A 324 -15.30 3.54 -18.35
C ALA A 324 -16.48 4.52 -18.18
N PRO A 325 -17.63 4.39 -18.88
CA PRO A 325 -18.74 5.32 -18.73
C PRO A 325 -19.36 5.31 -17.32
N GLU A 326 -19.56 4.14 -16.74
CA GLU A 326 -20.15 4.03 -15.40
C GLU A 326 -19.14 4.38 -14.30
N LEU A 327 -17.87 3.99 -14.48
CA LEU A 327 -16.79 4.36 -13.57
C LEU A 327 -16.57 5.87 -13.54
N ALA A 328 -16.53 6.51 -14.71
CA ALA A 328 -16.38 7.95 -14.84
C ALA A 328 -17.49 8.72 -14.12
N LYS A 329 -18.76 8.29 -14.29
CA LYS A 329 -19.91 8.86 -13.57
C LYS A 329 -19.75 8.71 -12.05
N ALA A 330 -19.35 7.53 -11.59
CA ALA A 330 -19.15 7.28 -10.17
C ALA A 330 -18.04 8.16 -9.58
N LEU A 331 -16.90 8.28 -10.27
CA LEU A 331 -15.76 9.10 -9.87
C LEU A 331 -16.10 10.61 -9.86
N ALA A 332 -16.91 11.07 -10.81
CA ALA A 332 -17.36 12.47 -10.88
C ALA A 332 -18.16 12.91 -9.64
N LEU A 333 -18.77 11.96 -8.93
CA LEU A 333 -19.53 12.19 -7.70
C LEU A 333 -18.68 12.07 -6.42
N GLN A 334 -17.35 11.90 -6.54
CA GLN A 334 -16.45 11.75 -5.40
C GLN A 334 -15.57 13.01 -5.19
N PRO A 335 -16.08 14.09 -4.62
CA PRO A 335 -15.32 15.34 -4.47
C PRO A 335 -14.15 15.22 -3.48
N THR A 336 -14.14 14.18 -2.66
CA THR A 336 -13.11 13.90 -1.65
C THR A 336 -11.98 12.99 -2.15
N LEU A 337 -12.06 12.50 -3.41
CA LEU A 337 -11.09 11.55 -3.96
C LEU A 337 -9.71 12.20 -4.08
N ARG A 338 -8.71 11.56 -3.48
CA ARG A 338 -7.31 11.97 -3.49
C ARG A 338 -6.41 10.96 -4.18
N ALA A 339 -6.71 9.68 -4.11
CA ALA A 339 -5.93 8.62 -4.73
C ALA A 339 -6.82 7.74 -5.61
N LEU A 340 -6.46 7.65 -6.88
CA LEU A 340 -7.10 6.79 -7.87
C LEU A 340 -6.06 5.87 -8.49
N ASN A 341 -6.24 4.56 -8.32
CA ASN A 341 -5.40 3.55 -8.94
C ASN A 341 -6.24 2.67 -9.87
N LEU A 342 -5.98 2.82 -11.17
CA LEU A 342 -6.54 2.04 -12.28
C LEU A 342 -5.42 1.39 -13.09
N ASN A 343 -4.27 1.09 -12.47
CA ASN A 343 -3.18 0.39 -13.15
C ASN A 343 -3.65 -0.99 -13.60
N ASP A 344 -3.25 -1.43 -14.78
CA ASP A 344 -3.53 -2.76 -15.32
C ASP A 344 -5.04 -3.09 -15.27
N THR A 345 -5.84 -2.20 -15.88
CA THR A 345 -7.30 -2.37 -15.94
C THR A 345 -7.83 -2.57 -17.36
N SER A 346 -6.95 -2.65 -18.35
CA SER A 346 -7.30 -2.84 -19.76
C SER A 346 -8.33 -1.81 -20.26
N LEU A 347 -8.34 -0.59 -19.71
CA LEU A 347 -9.28 0.46 -20.12
C LEU A 347 -9.08 0.90 -21.56
N GLY A 348 -7.90 0.71 -22.09
CA GLY A 348 -7.53 1.19 -23.41
C GLY A 348 -7.54 2.71 -23.53
N PRO A 349 -7.09 3.27 -24.67
CA PRO A 349 -7.02 4.71 -24.89
C PRO A 349 -8.37 5.41 -24.73
N ASP A 350 -9.43 4.85 -25.31
CA ASP A 350 -10.78 5.44 -25.27
C ASP A 350 -11.36 5.45 -23.85
N GLY A 351 -11.17 4.37 -23.09
CA GLY A 351 -11.64 4.29 -21.70
C GLY A 351 -10.91 5.28 -20.79
N VAL A 352 -9.59 5.42 -20.94
CA VAL A 352 -8.80 6.43 -20.22
C VAL A 352 -9.25 7.85 -20.56
N VAL A 353 -9.49 8.13 -21.85
CA VAL A 353 -10.01 9.44 -22.30
C VAL A 353 -11.36 9.74 -21.67
N GLU A 354 -12.27 8.78 -21.62
CA GLU A 354 -13.62 8.96 -21.04
C GLU A 354 -13.52 9.28 -19.53
N VAL A 355 -12.73 8.51 -18.78
CA VAL A 355 -12.51 8.75 -17.35
C VAL A 355 -11.89 10.13 -17.12
N CYS A 356 -10.80 10.46 -17.81
CA CYS A 356 -10.11 11.74 -17.65
C CYS A 356 -11.00 12.94 -18.02
N ARG A 357 -11.76 12.83 -19.11
CA ARG A 357 -12.68 13.89 -19.56
C ARG A 357 -13.78 14.16 -18.55
N THR A 358 -14.40 13.11 -18.05
CA THR A 358 -15.50 13.23 -17.09
C THR A 358 -15.02 13.82 -15.76
N LEU A 359 -13.85 13.38 -15.26
CA LEU A 359 -13.24 13.98 -14.08
C LEU A 359 -12.90 15.46 -14.28
N LEU A 360 -12.38 15.82 -15.44
CA LEU A 360 -12.07 17.21 -15.78
C LEU A 360 -13.32 18.10 -15.85
N GLN A 361 -14.41 17.58 -16.40
CA GLN A 361 -15.70 18.28 -16.44
C GLN A 361 -16.28 18.48 -15.03
N SER A 362 -16.26 17.43 -14.21
CA SER A 362 -16.72 17.49 -12.82
C SER A 362 -15.91 18.50 -12.00
N TYR A 363 -14.58 18.52 -12.18
CA TYR A 363 -13.70 19.49 -11.54
C TYR A 363 -14.06 20.95 -11.83
N ARG A 364 -14.62 21.24 -13.01
CA ARG A 364 -14.97 22.59 -13.48
C ARG A 364 -16.37 23.05 -13.09
N ASN A 365 -17.31 22.11 -13.01
CA ASN A 365 -18.75 22.40 -12.84
C ASN A 365 -19.16 22.64 -11.38
N THR A 366 -18.21 22.79 -10.45
CA THR A 366 -18.51 22.99 -9.03
C THR A 366 -18.70 24.49 -8.73
N ASP A 367 -19.91 24.99 -8.85
CA ASP A 367 -20.28 26.34 -8.39
C ASP A 367 -20.08 26.47 -6.88
N GLY A 368 -18.84 26.79 -6.47
CA GLY A 368 -18.48 27.05 -5.07
C GLY A 368 -18.34 25.81 -4.17
N ALA A 369 -18.51 24.59 -4.66
CA ALA A 369 -18.25 23.35 -3.93
C ALA A 369 -16.74 23.03 -3.87
N PRO A 370 -16.26 22.29 -2.87
CA PRO A 370 -14.87 21.85 -2.82
C PRO A 370 -14.54 21.02 -4.07
N ARG A 371 -13.48 21.43 -4.76
CA ARG A 371 -12.99 20.72 -5.94
C ARG A 371 -12.24 19.48 -5.51
N GLN A 372 -12.43 18.40 -6.26
CA GLN A 372 -11.60 17.20 -6.16
C GLN A 372 -10.11 17.57 -6.25
N GLN A 373 -9.30 17.01 -5.39
CA GLN A 373 -7.86 17.28 -5.34
C GLN A 373 -7.11 15.95 -5.39
N LEU A 374 -6.91 15.41 -6.60
CA LEU A 374 -6.11 14.20 -6.76
C LEU A 374 -4.67 14.48 -6.34
N GLU A 375 -4.15 13.62 -5.49
CA GLU A 375 -2.76 13.57 -5.02
C GLU A 375 -1.99 12.43 -5.69
N GLU A 376 -2.69 11.34 -6.03
CA GLU A 376 -2.14 10.13 -6.65
C GLU A 376 -3.02 9.70 -7.82
N LEU A 377 -2.41 9.46 -8.98
CA LEU A 377 -3.06 8.93 -10.18
C LEU A 377 -2.24 7.79 -10.77
N GLY A 378 -2.81 6.59 -10.81
CA GLY A 378 -2.24 5.42 -11.46
C GLY A 378 -3.07 5.01 -12.67
N LEU A 379 -2.44 4.95 -13.84
CA LEU A 379 -2.98 4.53 -15.13
C LEU A 379 -1.97 3.65 -15.90
N ALA A 380 -1.06 2.99 -15.20
CA ALA A 380 -0.09 2.08 -15.83
C ALA A 380 -0.81 0.93 -16.56
N LEU A 381 -0.19 0.37 -17.61
CA LEU A 381 -0.70 -0.81 -18.33
C LEU A 381 -2.15 -0.62 -18.85
N ASN A 382 -2.42 0.51 -19.49
CA ASN A 382 -3.74 0.82 -20.06
C ASN A 382 -3.66 1.27 -21.53
N GLU A 383 -2.57 1.00 -22.22
CA GLU A 383 -2.38 1.32 -23.64
C GLU A 383 -2.57 2.82 -23.95
N VAL A 384 -2.16 3.70 -23.01
CA VAL A 384 -2.28 5.15 -23.18
C VAL A 384 -1.38 5.61 -24.31
N ASP A 385 -1.97 5.91 -25.46
CA ASP A 385 -1.32 6.38 -26.67
C ASP A 385 -1.09 7.92 -26.64
N PRO A 386 -0.42 8.53 -27.63
CA PRO A 386 -0.22 9.96 -27.69
C PRO A 386 -1.53 10.77 -27.77
N ALA A 387 -2.62 10.19 -28.27
CA ALA A 387 -3.91 10.86 -28.34
C ALA A 387 -4.58 10.91 -26.96
N ALA A 388 -4.58 9.77 -26.25
CA ALA A 388 -5.10 9.67 -24.87
C ALA A 388 -4.24 10.47 -23.87
N ALA A 389 -2.93 10.56 -24.09
CA ALA A 389 -2.01 11.35 -23.28
C ALA A 389 -2.42 12.82 -23.15
N ARG A 390 -3.14 13.37 -24.14
CA ARG A 390 -3.70 14.75 -24.08
C ARG A 390 -4.75 14.87 -22.98
N ALA A 391 -5.64 13.88 -22.85
CA ALA A 391 -6.67 13.89 -21.81
C ALA A 391 -6.04 13.72 -20.42
N VAL A 392 -5.05 12.83 -20.31
CA VAL A 392 -4.27 12.64 -19.08
C VAL A 392 -3.54 13.94 -18.70
N ALA A 393 -2.85 14.59 -19.65
CA ALA A 393 -2.16 15.85 -19.41
C ALA A 393 -3.13 16.96 -18.96
N ALA A 394 -4.32 17.06 -19.56
CA ALA A 394 -5.33 18.02 -19.14
C ALA A 394 -5.80 17.76 -17.70
N LEU A 395 -6.02 16.49 -17.33
CA LEU A 395 -6.39 16.11 -15.96
C LEU A 395 -5.25 16.44 -14.98
N VAL A 396 -4.01 16.06 -15.29
CA VAL A 396 -2.82 16.38 -14.50
C VAL A 396 -2.69 17.88 -14.24
N ALA A 397 -2.82 18.69 -15.30
CA ALA A 397 -2.73 20.14 -15.19
C ALA A 397 -3.88 20.75 -14.36
N SER A 398 -5.08 20.17 -14.40
CA SER A 398 -6.19 20.63 -13.56
C SER A 398 -5.96 20.40 -12.06
N HIS A 399 -5.12 19.42 -11.72
CA HIS A 399 -4.72 19.09 -10.36
C HIS A 399 -3.32 19.60 -10.00
N ALA A 400 -2.86 20.66 -10.67
CA ALA A 400 -1.49 21.20 -10.53
C ALA A 400 -1.06 21.50 -9.10
N SER A 401 -1.98 21.91 -8.24
CA SER A 401 -1.71 22.23 -6.83
C SER A 401 -1.66 21.01 -5.90
N SER A 402 -2.20 19.87 -6.32
CA SER A 402 -2.39 18.71 -5.43
C SER A 402 -1.69 17.43 -5.89
N LEU A 403 -1.54 17.20 -7.21
CA LEU A 403 -0.98 15.96 -7.72
C LEU A 403 0.51 15.83 -7.37
N ARG A 404 0.86 14.70 -6.76
CA ARG A 404 2.21 14.38 -6.27
C ARG A 404 2.77 13.10 -6.87
N VAL A 405 1.90 12.14 -7.17
CA VAL A 405 2.30 10.84 -7.72
C VAL A 405 1.54 10.57 -8.99
N LEU A 406 2.27 10.36 -10.08
CA LEU A 406 1.75 9.96 -11.37
C LEU A 406 2.43 8.68 -11.82
N ASN A 407 1.64 7.63 -12.09
CA ASN A 407 2.12 6.38 -12.64
C ASN A 407 1.47 6.12 -14.00
N LEU A 408 2.29 6.14 -15.05
CA LEU A 408 1.93 5.83 -16.44
C LEU A 408 2.86 4.74 -17.02
N ARG A 409 3.47 3.92 -16.15
CA ARG A 409 4.34 2.81 -16.53
C ARG A 409 3.66 1.90 -17.56
N GLU A 410 4.45 1.35 -18.49
CA GLU A 410 4.03 0.36 -19.48
C GLU A 410 2.78 0.79 -20.27
N ASN A 411 2.88 1.96 -20.91
CA ASN A 411 1.91 2.50 -21.85
C ASN A 411 2.58 2.77 -23.21
N GLU A 412 1.89 3.45 -24.11
CA GLU A 412 2.33 3.70 -25.49
C GLU A 412 2.53 5.20 -25.78
N LEU A 413 3.07 5.96 -24.81
CA LEU A 413 3.13 7.43 -24.90
C LEU A 413 3.97 7.93 -26.09
N GLY A 414 5.08 7.27 -26.38
CA GLY A 414 6.09 7.75 -27.31
C GLY A 414 6.55 9.18 -27.00
N ASP A 415 7.37 9.78 -27.84
CA ASP A 415 7.85 11.16 -27.65
C ASP A 415 6.71 12.19 -27.67
N ARG A 416 5.73 12.02 -28.55
CA ARG A 416 4.59 12.95 -28.66
C ARG A 416 3.76 13.01 -27.39
N GLY A 417 3.47 11.85 -26.80
CA GLY A 417 2.76 11.74 -25.53
C GLY A 417 3.57 12.33 -24.38
N ALA A 418 4.87 11.99 -24.30
CA ALA A 418 5.77 12.49 -23.28
C ALA A 418 5.96 14.02 -23.34
N ILE A 419 6.12 14.59 -24.53
CA ILE A 419 6.21 16.05 -24.74
C ILE A 419 4.88 16.74 -24.36
N THR A 420 3.73 16.13 -24.69
CA THR A 420 2.44 16.66 -24.28
C THR A 420 2.29 16.66 -22.76
N LEU A 421 2.67 15.56 -22.13
CA LEU A 421 2.63 15.39 -20.67
C LEU A 421 3.60 16.34 -19.95
N SER A 422 4.81 16.58 -20.51
CA SER A 422 5.80 17.46 -19.92
C SER A 422 5.27 18.88 -19.65
N ARG A 423 4.39 19.39 -20.52
CA ARG A 423 3.73 20.70 -20.33
C ARG A 423 2.84 20.72 -19.09
N ALA A 424 2.13 19.62 -18.82
CA ALA A 424 1.32 19.48 -17.62
C ALA A 424 2.17 19.26 -16.36
N LEU A 425 3.25 18.49 -16.46
CA LEU A 425 4.19 18.27 -15.37
C LEU A 425 4.89 19.58 -14.94
N ALA A 426 5.19 20.46 -15.89
CA ALA A 426 5.83 21.75 -15.61
C ALA A 426 5.01 22.65 -14.68
N VAL A 427 3.66 22.54 -14.69
CA VAL A 427 2.79 23.37 -13.84
C VAL A 427 2.48 22.74 -12.48
N LEU A 428 2.85 21.47 -12.23
CA LEU A 428 2.67 20.83 -10.93
C LEU A 428 3.44 21.61 -9.85
N ALA A 429 2.79 21.82 -8.69
CA ALA A 429 3.42 22.52 -7.58
C ALA A 429 4.47 21.66 -6.87
N GLU A 430 4.10 20.45 -6.49
CA GLU A 430 4.92 19.56 -5.65
C GLU A 430 4.94 18.11 -6.15
N PRO A 431 5.35 17.81 -7.40
CA PRO A 431 5.46 16.44 -7.85
C PRO A 431 6.52 15.68 -7.02
N ARG A 432 6.21 14.47 -6.56
CA ARG A 432 7.12 13.61 -5.80
C ARG A 432 7.62 12.43 -6.61
N SER A 433 6.74 11.82 -7.40
CA SER A 433 7.08 10.66 -8.21
C SER A 433 6.35 10.70 -9.54
N VAL A 434 7.11 10.53 -10.62
CA VAL A 434 6.61 10.38 -11.99
C VAL A 434 7.23 9.12 -12.56
N ASP A 435 6.41 8.13 -12.85
CA ASP A 435 6.82 6.84 -13.42
C ASP A 435 6.33 6.75 -14.87
N LEU A 436 7.28 6.68 -15.81
CA LEU A 436 7.10 6.58 -17.25
C LEU A 436 7.90 5.41 -17.84
N VAL A 437 8.26 4.43 -17.03
CA VAL A 437 8.98 3.23 -17.47
C VAL A 437 8.16 2.51 -18.56
N GLY A 438 8.83 1.96 -19.59
CA GLY A 438 8.18 1.12 -20.61
C GLY A 438 7.18 1.89 -21.49
N ASN A 439 7.53 3.06 -22.00
CA ASN A 439 6.60 3.92 -22.77
C ASN A 439 7.04 4.25 -24.19
N GLN A 440 8.02 3.56 -24.73
CA GLN A 440 8.56 3.82 -26.08
C GLN A 440 9.03 5.29 -26.27
N ILE A 441 9.44 5.92 -25.16
CA ILE A 441 9.93 7.30 -25.17
C ILE A 441 11.37 7.30 -25.68
N ARG A 442 11.68 8.23 -26.58
CA ARG A 442 13.02 8.48 -27.12
C ARG A 442 13.63 9.72 -26.47
N ARG A 443 14.75 10.17 -27.00
CA ARG A 443 15.51 11.33 -26.53
C ARG A 443 14.67 12.58 -26.32
N ALA A 444 13.86 12.96 -27.31
CA ALA A 444 13.12 14.22 -27.27
C ALA A 444 12.09 14.27 -26.14
N GLY A 445 11.32 13.17 -25.97
CA GLY A 445 10.35 13.04 -24.89
C GLY A 445 10.99 13.00 -23.52
N ALA A 446 12.04 12.20 -23.33
CA ALA A 446 12.75 12.07 -22.06
C ALA A 446 13.34 13.40 -21.59
N VAL A 447 14.03 14.11 -22.48
CA VAL A 447 14.61 15.42 -22.18
C VAL A 447 13.54 16.48 -21.89
N ALA A 448 12.39 16.45 -22.59
CA ALA A 448 11.28 17.36 -22.33
C ALA A 448 10.69 17.14 -20.92
N VAL A 449 10.48 15.89 -20.52
CA VAL A 449 9.99 15.54 -19.18
C VAL A 449 10.98 15.95 -18.09
N ALA A 450 12.28 15.65 -18.28
CA ALA A 450 13.31 16.06 -17.33
C ALA A 450 13.35 17.58 -17.14
N LYS A 451 13.34 18.36 -18.23
CA LYS A 451 13.30 19.82 -18.19
C LYS A 451 12.07 20.38 -17.46
N ALA A 452 10.91 19.71 -17.58
CA ALA A 452 9.70 20.12 -16.90
C ALA A 452 9.76 19.93 -15.38
N LEU A 453 10.49 18.90 -14.92
CA LEU A 453 10.54 18.48 -13.52
C LEU A 453 11.78 18.95 -12.76
N VAL A 454 12.86 19.29 -13.46
CA VAL A 454 14.16 19.58 -12.87
C VAL A 454 14.15 20.75 -11.87
N SER A 455 13.23 21.70 -12.01
CA SER A 455 13.06 22.83 -11.09
C SER A 455 12.20 22.52 -9.86
N LYS A 456 11.70 21.30 -9.72
CA LYS A 456 10.78 20.93 -8.63
C LYS A 456 11.55 20.35 -7.44
N ASP A 457 11.57 21.08 -6.34
CA ASP A 457 12.32 20.68 -5.14
C ASP A 457 11.77 19.40 -4.49
N SER A 458 10.48 19.16 -4.64
CA SER A 458 9.77 17.99 -4.11
C SER A 458 10.02 16.69 -4.88
N LEU A 459 10.65 16.75 -6.07
CA LEU A 459 10.86 15.55 -6.90
C LEU A 459 11.80 14.56 -6.22
N GLY A 460 11.27 13.38 -5.92
CA GLY A 460 12.02 12.26 -5.35
C GLY A 460 12.29 11.14 -6.34
N LEU A 461 11.44 10.99 -7.39
CA LEU A 461 11.63 9.97 -8.42
C LEU A 461 11.11 10.43 -9.79
N LEU A 462 11.98 10.35 -10.79
CA LEU A 462 11.64 10.31 -12.21
C LEU A 462 12.13 8.97 -12.77
N ALA A 463 11.23 8.07 -13.11
CA ALA A 463 11.56 6.75 -13.67
C ALA A 463 11.31 6.74 -15.18
N LEU A 464 12.34 6.38 -15.97
CA LEU A 464 12.36 6.39 -17.44
C LEU A 464 13.05 5.14 -18.01
N ASP A 465 13.22 4.08 -17.23
CA ASP A 465 13.82 2.85 -17.71
C ASP A 465 12.92 2.11 -18.70
N GLU A 466 13.42 1.06 -19.35
CA GLU A 466 12.66 0.25 -20.32
C GLU A 466 12.02 1.08 -21.46
N ASN A 467 12.63 2.21 -21.84
CA ASN A 467 12.25 3.05 -22.98
C ASN A 467 13.22 2.85 -24.15
N THR A 468 13.04 3.61 -25.22
CA THR A 468 13.91 3.56 -26.42
C THR A 468 14.82 4.79 -26.50
N ILE A 469 15.42 5.16 -25.36
CA ILE A 469 16.29 6.32 -25.25
C ILE A 469 17.69 5.94 -25.72
N SER A 470 18.22 6.61 -26.77
CA SER A 470 19.56 6.38 -27.26
C SER A 470 20.64 6.81 -26.26
N GLU A 471 21.88 6.34 -26.40
CA GLU A 471 23.01 6.70 -25.53
C GLU A 471 23.17 8.23 -25.45
N ASN A 472 23.11 8.94 -26.57
CA ASN A 472 23.13 10.41 -26.60
C ASN A 472 21.92 11.04 -25.87
N GLY A 473 20.75 10.39 -25.92
CA GLY A 473 19.58 10.80 -25.17
C GLY A 473 19.75 10.63 -23.67
N LEU A 474 20.34 9.51 -23.25
CA LEU A 474 20.68 9.25 -21.84
C LEU A 474 21.69 10.28 -21.32
N ASP A 475 22.76 10.59 -22.08
CA ASP A 475 23.75 11.60 -21.71
C ASP A 475 23.10 12.97 -21.52
N GLN A 476 22.20 13.36 -22.43
CA GLN A 476 21.46 14.62 -22.31
C GLN A 476 20.51 14.64 -21.11
N LEU A 477 19.78 13.55 -20.87
CA LEU A 477 18.88 13.38 -19.71
C LEU A 477 19.66 13.54 -18.40
N VAL A 478 20.75 12.77 -18.26
CA VAL A 478 21.63 12.82 -17.09
C VAL A 478 22.21 14.22 -16.92
N GLY A 479 22.71 14.84 -17.99
CA GLY A 479 23.27 16.20 -17.97
C GLY A 479 22.26 17.26 -17.52
N VAL A 480 20.98 17.14 -17.91
CA VAL A 480 19.88 18.02 -17.44
C VAL A 480 19.68 17.86 -15.94
N MET A 481 19.58 16.61 -15.44
CA MET A 481 19.33 16.33 -14.04
C MET A 481 20.53 16.67 -13.15
N GLU A 482 21.76 16.41 -13.62
CA GLU A 482 23.00 16.71 -12.90
C GLU A 482 23.23 18.21 -12.76
N SER A 483 23.05 18.97 -13.86
CA SER A 483 23.25 20.44 -13.85
C SER A 483 22.32 21.17 -12.86
N ALA A 484 21.19 20.55 -12.52
CA ALA A 484 20.25 21.07 -11.53
C ALA A 484 20.42 20.44 -10.14
N GLY A 485 21.38 19.53 -9.94
CA GLY A 485 21.59 18.84 -8.66
C GLY A 485 20.49 17.82 -8.32
N LYS A 486 19.78 17.30 -9.32
CA LYS A 486 18.63 16.40 -9.17
C LYS A 486 18.91 14.94 -9.61
N LEU A 487 20.18 14.58 -9.83
CA LEU A 487 20.56 13.24 -10.29
C LEU A 487 20.04 12.13 -9.34
N ALA A 488 20.00 12.39 -8.04
CA ALA A 488 19.47 11.43 -7.05
C ALA A 488 17.97 11.13 -7.20
N ALA A 489 17.22 11.97 -7.92
CA ALA A 489 15.82 11.75 -8.22
C ALA A 489 15.60 10.99 -9.53
N LEU A 490 16.64 10.75 -10.32
CA LEU A 490 16.57 9.94 -11.54
C LEU A 490 16.66 8.46 -11.16
N GLY A 491 15.68 7.67 -11.62
CA GLY A 491 15.65 6.21 -11.45
C GLY A 491 16.72 5.51 -12.30
N PRO A 492 16.78 4.16 -12.23
CA PRO A 492 17.62 3.34 -13.12
C PRO A 492 17.37 3.65 -14.60
N LEU A 493 18.35 3.39 -15.46
CA LEU A 493 18.29 3.63 -16.92
C LEU A 493 18.92 2.48 -17.72
N GLU A 494 19.29 1.37 -17.05
CA GLU A 494 20.10 0.30 -17.64
C GLU A 494 19.35 -0.56 -18.67
N GLU A 495 18.02 -0.62 -18.60
CA GLU A 495 17.19 -1.41 -19.50
C GLU A 495 16.66 -0.60 -20.70
N ASN A 496 17.19 0.61 -20.94
CA ASN A 496 16.86 1.35 -22.15
C ASN A 496 17.53 0.68 -23.36
N MET A 497 16.76 0.34 -24.37
CA MET A 497 17.24 -0.33 -25.57
C MET A 497 17.65 0.70 -26.62
N GLU A 498 18.90 0.58 -27.13
CA GLU A 498 19.32 1.34 -28.29
C GLU A 498 18.51 0.89 -29.53
N GLU A 499 17.75 1.80 -30.11
CA GLU A 499 17.41 1.68 -31.52
C GLU A 499 18.53 2.31 -32.34
N ASP A 500 19.14 1.53 -33.23
CA ASP A 500 20.24 1.91 -34.14
C ASP A 500 19.86 3.01 -35.18
N THR A 501 18.74 3.64 -35.06
CA THR A 501 18.31 4.73 -35.91
C THR A 501 18.42 6.04 -35.14
N ASP A 502 19.68 6.56 -35.10
CA ASP A 502 19.91 7.95 -34.85
C ASP A 502 19.00 8.80 -35.74
N ASP A 503 18.14 9.60 -35.08
CA ASP A 503 17.75 10.91 -35.54
C ASP A 503 17.16 11.06 -36.96
N GLU A 504 16.18 10.30 -37.33
CA GLU A 504 15.10 11.00 -37.98
C GLU A 504 14.35 11.67 -36.81
N ASP A 505 14.84 12.84 -36.42
CA ASP A 505 14.00 13.81 -35.73
C ASP A 505 12.66 13.76 -36.45
N GLU A 506 11.62 13.20 -35.82
CA GLU A 506 10.26 13.64 -36.11
C GLU A 506 10.20 15.12 -35.63
N SER A 507 11.09 15.90 -36.25
CA SER A 507 11.19 17.32 -36.13
C SER A 507 9.87 17.86 -36.68
N GLU A 508 9.09 18.39 -35.77
CA GLU A 508 8.23 19.56 -35.98
C GLU A 508 7.18 19.55 -37.08
N GLU A 509 7.14 18.61 -38.03
CA GLU A 509 6.09 18.59 -39.04
C GLU A 509 4.82 17.90 -38.49
N GLY A 510 4.07 18.67 -37.69
CA GLY A 510 2.81 18.25 -37.11
C GLY A 510 2.70 18.41 -35.60
N SER A 511 3.58 19.21 -34.97
CA SER A 511 3.29 19.71 -33.65
C SER A 511 2.04 20.60 -33.79
N ASP A 512 0.88 20.02 -33.52
CA ASP A 512 -0.23 20.82 -33.06
C ASP A 512 0.32 21.55 -31.82
N ASP A 513 0.86 22.74 -32.01
CA ASP A 513 1.42 23.60 -30.95
C ASP A 513 0.26 24.16 -30.10
N PHE A 514 -0.48 23.21 -29.49
CA PHE A 514 -1.53 23.55 -28.54
C PHE A 514 -0.88 23.84 -27.21
N GLY A 515 -0.86 25.10 -26.86
CA GLY A 515 -0.50 25.52 -25.51
C GLY A 515 -1.39 24.81 -24.46
N LEU A 516 -0.93 24.75 -23.21
CA LEU A 516 -1.69 24.15 -22.09
C LEU A 516 -3.13 24.71 -22.01
N ALA A 517 -3.33 25.99 -22.35
CA ALA A 517 -4.66 26.63 -22.40
C ALA A 517 -5.56 26.00 -23.47
N ASP A 518 -5.03 25.63 -24.63
CA ASP A 518 -5.77 24.96 -25.70
C ASP A 518 -6.10 23.51 -25.36
N LEU A 519 -5.16 22.80 -24.71
CA LEU A 519 -5.41 21.47 -24.13
C LEU A 519 -6.60 21.52 -23.16
N LEU A 520 -6.56 22.43 -22.21
CA LEU A 520 -7.62 22.63 -21.24
C LEU A 520 -8.93 23.06 -21.90
N ALA A 521 -8.91 23.89 -22.95
CA ALA A 521 -10.11 24.35 -23.65
C ALA A 521 -10.78 23.24 -24.47
N ARG A 522 -10.03 22.44 -25.22
CA ARG A 522 -10.57 21.37 -26.09
C ARG A 522 -11.28 20.27 -25.32
N PHE A 523 -10.77 19.87 -24.16
CA PHE A 523 -11.43 18.89 -23.30
C PHE A 523 -12.57 19.46 -22.45
N SER A 524 -12.86 20.79 -22.61
CA SER A 524 -13.97 21.46 -21.89
C SER A 524 -15.24 21.61 -22.71
N VAL A 525 -15.21 21.38 -24.01
CA VAL A 525 -16.30 21.78 -24.95
C VAL A 525 -17.04 20.59 -25.59
N ALA A 526 -16.66 19.36 -25.30
CA ALA A 526 -17.30 18.16 -25.86
C ALA A 526 -18.25 17.47 -24.88
#